data_c599fa7ef80931c018d6893035773a1b
#
_entry.id   c599fa7ef80931c018d6893035773a1b
#
_cell.length_a   1.000
_cell.length_b   1.000
_cell.length_c   1.000
_cell.angle_alpha   90.00
_cell.angle_beta   90.00
_cell.angle_gamma   90.00
#
_symmetry.space_group_name_H-M   'P 1'
#
loop_
_entity.id
_entity.type
_entity.pdbx_description
1 polymer ?
#
loop_
_entity_poly.entity_id
_entity_poly.type
_entity_poly.pdbx_seq_one_letter_code
_entity_poly.pdbx_strand_id
1 'polypeptide(L)'
;MRFGTVPTIIVSSPAAAELFLKKHDLVFANRPHHEASSYLGYEQRNIIFGRYGPYWRNMRKVVTLELLSNLKISQFLPMRKTEIDILVYTLKSAADIGETVDMSIRIASVTADMTCLMVFGRKYADKDLNEEGLKEVMKETMEEAAAFNLGDYFPYLRGLDLQGSARRLKKLSKIFDRFVERIIDDHVQNKKEKQQRSQDFVDTMMGIMESGEAGFDFDRRHVKAVLLDMLIAGMDTSAATVEWALSEVIRHPAVTKKLQRELEEVVGLDQTVNESHLSSLKYIDYVVRESMRLHPVGPLLIHEGMEDCEVNGFHIQKKSRVLVNVWAIGRDPDAWTNPKTFSPERFLGSNVDVRGRDFQLIPFGTGRRGCPGLQLGLTIVQLMVAQLVHCFDWELPDGMQTG
;
A
#
# COMPACT_ATOMS: atom_id res chain seq x y z
N MET A 1 -10.75 19.79 -16.93
CA MET A 1 -9.49 20.41 -17.43
C MET A 1 -8.79 19.48 -18.42
N ARG A 2 -7.65 19.94 -19.00
CA ARG A 2 -6.81 19.06 -19.83
C ARG A 2 -5.38 19.10 -19.30
N PHE A 3 -4.77 17.94 -19.16
CA PHE A 3 -3.32 17.83 -18.97
C PHE A 3 -2.72 17.36 -20.31
N GLY A 4 -2.02 18.27 -20.98
CA GLY A 4 -1.63 18.04 -22.36
C GLY A 4 -2.84 17.82 -23.28
N THR A 5 -2.90 16.66 -23.94
CA THR A 5 -4.02 16.28 -24.80
C THR A 5 -5.08 15.45 -24.08
N VAL A 6 -4.85 15.07 -22.82
CA VAL A 6 -5.71 14.13 -22.08
C VAL A 6 -6.81 14.90 -21.33
N PRO A 7 -8.10 14.70 -21.65
CA PRO A 7 -9.20 15.22 -20.85
C PRO A 7 -9.11 14.63 -19.43
N THR A 8 -9.19 15.49 -18.41
CA THR A 8 -9.03 15.07 -17.02
C THR A 8 -10.09 15.69 -16.13
N ILE A 9 -10.72 14.87 -15.29
CA ILE A 9 -11.71 15.24 -14.30
C ILE A 9 -11.08 15.08 -12.94
N ILE A 10 -11.18 16.11 -12.10
CA ILE A 10 -10.76 16.07 -10.71
C ILE A 10 -12.00 15.91 -9.85
N VAL A 11 -12.02 14.88 -9.02
CA VAL A 11 -13.09 14.53 -8.10
C VAL A 11 -12.62 14.83 -6.67
N SER A 12 -13.16 15.86 -6.03
CA SER A 12 -12.66 16.37 -4.75
C SER A 12 -13.70 16.38 -3.63
N SER A 13 -14.89 15.80 -3.83
CA SER A 13 -15.92 15.69 -2.79
C SER A 13 -16.42 14.24 -2.67
N PRO A 14 -16.93 13.83 -1.49
CA PRO A 14 -17.51 12.50 -1.28
C PRO A 14 -18.65 12.18 -2.23
N ALA A 15 -19.55 13.14 -2.48
CA ALA A 15 -20.69 12.98 -3.38
C ALA A 15 -20.26 12.73 -4.82
N ALA A 16 -19.25 13.47 -5.31
CA ALA A 16 -18.70 13.24 -6.64
C ALA A 16 -17.97 11.89 -6.69
N ALA A 17 -17.21 11.52 -5.66
CA ALA A 17 -16.53 10.21 -5.60
C ALA A 17 -17.54 9.04 -5.68
N GLU A 18 -18.71 9.15 -5.03
CA GLU A 18 -19.76 8.14 -5.12
C GLU A 18 -20.31 8.01 -6.55
N LEU A 19 -20.46 9.11 -7.28
CA LEU A 19 -20.91 9.06 -8.68
C LEU A 19 -19.95 8.24 -9.55
N PHE A 20 -18.66 8.51 -9.46
CA PHE A 20 -17.65 7.83 -10.30
C PHE A 20 -17.30 6.42 -9.83
N LEU A 21 -17.17 6.19 -8.54
CA LEU A 21 -16.63 4.94 -7.99
C LEU A 21 -17.70 3.92 -7.58
N LYS A 22 -19.00 4.32 -7.56
CA LYS A 22 -20.11 3.41 -7.24
C LYS A 22 -21.18 3.41 -8.32
N LYS A 23 -21.78 4.57 -8.64
CA LYS A 23 -22.88 4.63 -9.63
C LYS A 23 -22.41 4.29 -11.05
N HIS A 24 -21.23 4.76 -11.44
CA HIS A 24 -20.61 4.52 -12.74
C HIS A 24 -19.32 3.69 -12.64
N ASP A 25 -19.20 2.84 -11.60
CA ASP A 25 -17.95 2.14 -11.28
C ASP A 25 -17.42 1.29 -12.45
N LEU A 26 -18.31 0.67 -13.23
CA LEU A 26 -17.92 -0.15 -14.36
C LEU A 26 -17.31 0.70 -15.48
N VAL A 27 -17.92 1.85 -15.80
CA VAL A 27 -17.42 2.77 -16.82
C VAL A 27 -16.01 3.29 -16.48
N PHE A 28 -15.77 3.58 -15.20
CA PHE A 28 -14.50 4.11 -14.71
C PHE A 28 -13.60 3.05 -14.05
N ALA A 29 -13.86 1.77 -14.27
CA ALA A 29 -13.02 0.70 -13.74
C ALA A 29 -11.66 0.58 -14.41
N ASN A 30 -11.41 1.23 -15.55
CA ASN A 30 -10.14 1.13 -16.27
C ASN A 30 -9.03 1.95 -15.63
N ARG A 31 -7.79 1.62 -16.00
CA ARG A 31 -6.60 2.42 -15.72
C ARG A 31 -6.08 3.02 -17.02
N PRO A 32 -5.65 4.29 -17.02
CA PRO A 32 -5.00 4.87 -18.18
C PRO A 32 -3.67 4.16 -18.47
N HIS A 33 -3.16 4.39 -19.66
CA HIS A 33 -1.78 4.03 -19.93
C HIS A 33 -0.85 4.74 -18.93
N HIS A 34 0.11 4.00 -18.41
CA HIS A 34 1.10 4.49 -17.49
C HIS A 34 2.46 3.94 -17.92
N GLU A 35 3.39 4.83 -18.25
CA GLU A 35 4.67 4.47 -18.84
C GLU A 35 5.45 3.50 -17.95
N ALA A 36 5.56 3.82 -16.64
CA ALA A 36 6.26 2.94 -15.70
C ALA A 36 5.65 1.53 -15.66
N SER A 37 4.33 1.41 -15.68
CA SER A 37 3.66 0.11 -15.64
C SER A 37 3.81 -0.69 -16.95
N SER A 38 4.11 -0.02 -18.06
CA SER A 38 4.42 -0.72 -19.31
C SER A 38 5.72 -1.52 -19.20
N TYR A 39 6.69 -1.04 -18.42
CA TYR A 39 7.96 -1.73 -18.17
C TYR A 39 7.91 -2.64 -16.95
N LEU A 40 7.50 -2.10 -15.80
CA LEU A 40 7.51 -2.80 -14.52
C LEU A 40 6.34 -3.79 -14.37
N GLY A 41 5.20 -3.50 -14.99
CA GLY A 41 3.99 -4.33 -14.95
C GLY A 41 3.89 -5.34 -16.08
N TYR A 42 4.97 -5.65 -16.80
CA TYR A 42 4.97 -6.58 -17.93
C TYR A 42 3.83 -6.28 -18.92
N GLU A 43 3.89 -5.08 -19.54
CA GLU A 43 2.86 -4.58 -20.46
C GLU A 43 1.49 -4.34 -19.79
N GLN A 44 1.50 -3.84 -18.56
CA GLN A 44 0.30 -3.62 -17.73
C GLN A 44 -0.50 -4.90 -17.43
N ARG A 45 0.19 -6.05 -17.30
CA ARG A 45 -0.41 -7.30 -16.83
C ARG A 45 -0.55 -7.37 -15.32
N ASN A 46 -0.06 -6.39 -14.61
CA ASN A 46 -0.13 -6.26 -13.17
C ASN A 46 -1.55 -5.85 -12.70
N ILE A 47 -1.80 -5.90 -11.37
CA ILE A 47 -3.12 -5.59 -10.80
C ILE A 47 -3.31 -4.10 -10.61
N ILE A 48 -2.23 -3.36 -10.28
CA ILE A 48 -2.31 -1.94 -9.97
C ILE A 48 -2.76 -1.14 -11.20
N PHE A 49 -2.10 -1.34 -12.35
CA PHE A 49 -2.36 -0.59 -13.58
C PHE A 49 -2.93 -1.42 -14.73
N GLY A 50 -3.15 -2.72 -14.53
CA GLY A 50 -3.76 -3.58 -15.53
C GLY A 50 -5.12 -3.04 -15.99
N ARG A 51 -5.39 -3.12 -17.30
CA ARG A 51 -6.66 -2.68 -17.87
C ARG A 51 -7.80 -3.56 -17.38
N TYR A 52 -8.97 -2.95 -17.13
CA TYR A 52 -10.15 -3.70 -16.72
C TYR A 52 -10.64 -4.62 -17.84
N GLY A 53 -10.86 -5.88 -17.53
CA GLY A 53 -11.32 -6.90 -18.46
C GLY A 53 -11.35 -8.29 -17.82
N PRO A 54 -11.66 -9.35 -18.57
CA PRO A 54 -11.72 -10.72 -18.07
C PRO A 54 -10.40 -11.17 -17.43
N TYR A 55 -9.28 -10.88 -18.09
CA TYR A 55 -7.92 -11.16 -17.57
C TYR A 55 -7.69 -10.51 -16.20
N TRP A 56 -7.89 -9.19 -16.09
CA TRP A 56 -7.68 -8.46 -14.84
C TRP A 56 -8.58 -8.99 -13.71
N ARG A 57 -9.85 -9.32 -14.01
CA ARG A 57 -10.78 -9.88 -13.01
C ARG A 57 -10.29 -11.22 -12.47
N ASN A 58 -9.80 -12.11 -13.34
CA ASN A 58 -9.25 -13.40 -12.94
C ASN A 58 -7.99 -13.22 -12.10
N MET A 59 -7.07 -12.36 -12.54
CA MET A 59 -5.85 -12.06 -11.78
C MET A 59 -6.17 -11.45 -10.41
N ARG A 60 -7.13 -10.52 -10.36
CA ARG A 60 -7.63 -9.93 -9.11
C ARG A 60 -8.19 -11.00 -8.17
N LYS A 61 -8.95 -11.96 -8.73
CA LYS A 61 -9.50 -13.08 -7.96
C LYS A 61 -8.38 -13.94 -7.36
N VAL A 62 -7.39 -14.32 -8.16
CA VAL A 62 -6.21 -15.08 -7.70
C VAL A 62 -5.53 -14.36 -6.52
N VAL A 63 -5.17 -13.10 -6.70
CA VAL A 63 -4.50 -12.34 -5.63
C VAL A 63 -5.35 -12.22 -4.37
N THR A 64 -6.64 -11.95 -4.51
CA THR A 64 -7.50 -11.74 -3.34
C THR A 64 -7.74 -13.03 -2.57
N LEU A 65 -7.92 -14.16 -3.25
CA LEU A 65 -8.26 -15.45 -2.62
C LEU A 65 -7.03 -16.23 -2.17
N GLU A 66 -5.95 -16.20 -2.95
CA GLU A 66 -4.80 -17.07 -2.71
C GLU A 66 -3.66 -16.37 -1.93
N LEU A 67 -3.49 -15.05 -2.13
CA LEU A 67 -2.39 -14.31 -1.50
C LEU A 67 -2.85 -13.44 -0.33
N LEU A 68 -4.05 -12.84 -0.41
CA LEU A 68 -4.53 -11.83 0.54
C LEU A 68 -5.86 -12.20 1.22
N SER A 69 -6.23 -13.50 1.23
CA SER A 69 -7.34 -13.99 2.04
C SER A 69 -7.00 -13.94 3.54
N ASN A 70 -8.02 -13.85 4.39
CA ASN A 70 -7.83 -13.86 5.84
C ASN A 70 -7.05 -15.09 6.31
N LEU A 71 -7.30 -16.25 5.71
CA LEU A 71 -6.56 -17.48 6.02
C LEU A 71 -5.07 -17.33 5.70
N LYS A 72 -4.74 -16.82 4.50
CA LYS A 72 -3.34 -16.62 4.10
C LYS A 72 -2.65 -15.57 4.96
N ILE A 73 -3.33 -14.47 5.28
CA ILE A 73 -2.81 -13.43 6.19
C ILE A 73 -2.52 -14.01 7.57
N SER A 74 -3.41 -14.86 8.12
CA SER A 74 -3.21 -15.47 9.45
C SER A 74 -2.03 -16.45 9.49
N GLN A 75 -1.69 -17.11 8.38
CA GLN A 75 -0.51 -17.99 8.29
C GLN A 75 0.81 -17.23 8.55
N PHE A 76 0.86 -15.95 8.23
CA PHE A 76 2.03 -15.10 8.45
C PHE A 76 2.04 -14.35 9.80
N LEU A 77 1.06 -14.60 10.69
CA LEU A 77 1.01 -13.98 12.02
C LEU A 77 2.31 -14.21 12.84
N PRO A 78 2.86 -15.44 12.93
CA PRO A 78 4.08 -15.67 13.70
C PRO A 78 5.27 -14.86 13.15
N MET A 79 5.37 -14.75 11.81
CA MET A 79 6.42 -13.97 11.14
C MET A 79 6.28 -12.48 11.49
N ARG A 80 5.08 -11.91 11.35
CA ARG A 80 4.85 -10.49 11.69
C ARG A 80 5.19 -10.19 13.15
N LYS A 81 4.78 -11.09 14.05
CA LYS A 81 5.15 -10.95 15.46
C LYS A 81 6.66 -10.92 15.65
N THR A 82 7.38 -11.87 15.06
CA THR A 82 8.86 -11.93 15.16
C THR A 82 9.52 -10.65 14.66
N GLU A 83 9.09 -10.10 13.52
CA GLU A 83 9.69 -8.89 12.95
C GLU A 83 9.43 -7.65 13.84
N ILE A 84 8.24 -7.55 14.43
CA ILE A 84 7.91 -6.47 15.36
C ILE A 84 8.71 -6.64 16.68
N ASP A 85 8.84 -7.86 17.20
CA ASP A 85 9.65 -8.12 18.39
C ASP A 85 11.13 -7.72 18.16
N ILE A 86 11.68 -7.97 16.97
CA ILE A 86 13.04 -7.53 16.58
C ILE A 86 13.11 -6.00 16.57
N LEU A 87 12.12 -5.30 16.00
CA LEU A 87 12.08 -3.84 16.03
C LEU A 87 12.09 -3.31 17.46
N VAL A 88 11.20 -3.83 18.31
CA VAL A 88 11.10 -3.41 19.72
C VAL A 88 12.42 -3.65 20.45
N TYR A 89 13.04 -4.81 20.26
CA TYR A 89 14.33 -5.13 20.87
C TYR A 89 15.42 -4.13 20.42
N THR A 90 15.49 -3.83 19.13
CA THR A 90 16.46 -2.88 18.58
C THR A 90 16.26 -1.48 19.14
N LEU A 91 15.00 -1.02 19.24
CA LEU A 91 14.67 0.29 19.80
C LEU A 91 14.96 0.36 21.29
N LYS A 92 14.68 -0.69 22.07
CA LYS A 92 15.05 -0.76 23.50
C LYS A 92 16.55 -0.65 23.68
N SER A 93 17.34 -1.37 22.87
CA SER A 93 18.80 -1.31 22.93
C SER A 93 19.34 0.10 22.62
N ALA A 94 18.72 0.82 21.67
CA ALA A 94 19.07 2.21 21.37
C ALA A 94 18.68 3.15 22.53
N ALA A 95 17.49 2.97 23.11
CA ALA A 95 17.03 3.76 24.26
C ALA A 95 17.92 3.58 25.50
N ASP A 96 18.40 2.37 25.78
CA ASP A 96 19.27 2.04 26.91
C ASP A 96 20.59 2.83 26.88
N ILE A 97 21.05 3.21 25.69
CA ILE A 97 22.29 4.00 25.51
C ILE A 97 22.00 5.46 25.12
N GLY A 98 20.74 5.90 25.14
CA GLY A 98 20.34 7.28 24.80
C GLY A 98 20.58 7.65 23.33
N GLU A 99 20.56 6.68 22.40
CA GLU A 99 20.75 6.92 20.97
C GLU A 99 19.49 7.53 20.34
N THR A 100 19.66 8.61 19.57
CA THR A 100 18.59 9.13 18.71
C THR A 100 18.41 8.23 17.51
N VAL A 101 17.17 7.77 17.27
CA VAL A 101 16.84 6.85 16.17
C VAL A 101 16.04 7.52 15.07
N ASP A 102 16.38 7.23 13.82
CA ASP A 102 15.55 7.56 12.66
C ASP A 102 14.43 6.53 12.50
N MET A 103 13.22 6.89 12.91
CA MET A 103 12.06 5.99 12.86
C MET A 103 11.60 5.70 11.44
N SER A 104 11.77 6.62 10.48
CA SER A 104 11.42 6.38 9.08
C SER A 104 12.22 5.20 8.52
N ILE A 105 13.54 5.17 8.78
CA ILE A 105 14.42 4.06 8.36
C ILE A 105 14.02 2.76 9.07
N ARG A 106 13.75 2.79 10.38
CA ARG A 106 13.41 1.60 11.15
C ARG A 106 12.08 0.98 10.70
N ILE A 107 11.05 1.80 10.56
CA ILE A 107 9.72 1.36 10.11
C ILE A 107 9.78 0.81 8.67
N ALA A 108 10.43 1.53 7.76
CA ALA A 108 10.62 1.08 6.37
C ALA A 108 11.38 -0.26 6.29
N SER A 109 12.40 -0.45 7.14
CA SER A 109 13.14 -1.72 7.17
C SER A 109 12.27 -2.90 7.58
N VAL A 110 11.47 -2.75 8.64
CA VAL A 110 10.61 -3.83 9.13
C VAL A 110 9.49 -4.16 8.14
N THR A 111 8.85 -3.16 7.55
CA THR A 111 7.82 -3.40 6.52
C THR A 111 8.38 -4.08 5.27
N ALA A 112 9.60 -3.70 4.86
CA ALA A 112 10.32 -4.36 3.77
C ALA A 112 10.63 -5.82 4.11
N ASP A 113 11.17 -6.09 5.30
CA ASP A 113 11.47 -7.45 5.76
C ASP A 113 10.22 -8.32 5.81
N MET A 114 9.11 -7.83 6.41
CA MET A 114 7.82 -8.53 6.43
C MET A 114 7.33 -8.83 5.01
N THR A 115 7.41 -7.86 4.11
CA THR A 115 6.97 -8.03 2.72
C THR A 115 7.82 -9.06 2.00
N CYS A 116 9.15 -9.01 2.13
CA CYS A 116 10.05 -9.99 1.52
C CYS A 116 9.82 -11.41 2.08
N LEU A 117 9.58 -11.52 3.38
CA LEU A 117 9.27 -12.82 4.01
C LEU A 117 7.94 -13.40 3.52
N MET A 118 6.90 -12.57 3.32
CA MET A 118 5.62 -13.02 2.76
C MET A 118 5.73 -13.39 1.28
N VAL A 119 6.45 -12.57 0.51
CA VAL A 119 6.52 -12.72 -0.95
C VAL A 119 7.50 -13.82 -1.35
N PHE A 120 8.68 -13.89 -0.72
CA PHE A 120 9.82 -14.71 -1.12
C PHE A 120 10.27 -15.75 -0.07
N GLY A 121 9.67 -15.74 1.11
CA GLY A 121 10.03 -16.64 2.21
C GLY A 121 11.39 -16.33 2.88
N ARG A 122 12.05 -15.24 2.50
CA ARG A 122 13.34 -14.82 3.09
C ARG A 122 13.50 -13.29 3.05
N LYS A 123 14.34 -12.78 3.93
CA LYS A 123 14.80 -11.39 3.88
C LYS A 123 15.87 -11.22 2.80
N TYR A 124 15.94 -10.03 2.25
CA TYR A 124 16.98 -9.64 1.30
C TYR A 124 17.79 -8.49 1.88
N ALA A 125 19.07 -8.74 2.10
CA ALA A 125 20.03 -7.71 2.46
C ALA A 125 20.32 -6.80 1.25
N ASP A 126 20.82 -5.59 1.54
CA ASP A 126 21.08 -4.57 0.51
C ASP A 126 22.00 -5.03 -0.63
N LYS A 127 22.78 -6.10 -0.44
CA LYS A 127 23.74 -6.64 -1.43
C LYS A 127 23.17 -7.71 -2.36
N ASP A 128 21.92 -8.16 -2.15
CA ASP A 128 21.40 -9.34 -2.87
C ASP A 128 20.94 -9.04 -4.30
N LEU A 129 20.63 -7.77 -4.62
CA LEU A 129 20.15 -7.39 -5.95
C LEU A 129 21.26 -6.96 -6.91
N ASN A 130 22.15 -6.11 -6.43
CA ASN A 130 23.34 -5.57 -7.12
C ASN A 130 24.19 -4.86 -6.06
N GLU A 131 25.21 -4.10 -6.49
CA GLU A 131 25.96 -3.15 -5.64
C GLU A 131 25.06 -2.10 -4.98
N GLU A 132 23.88 -1.83 -5.56
CA GLU A 132 22.94 -0.78 -5.12
C GLU A 132 21.91 -1.22 -4.06
N GLY A 133 21.69 -2.52 -3.84
CA GLY A 133 20.70 -3.04 -2.86
C GLY A 133 19.23 -2.98 -3.30
N LEU A 134 18.36 -3.77 -2.63
CA LEU A 134 16.91 -3.84 -2.96
C LEU A 134 16.19 -2.52 -2.63
N LYS A 135 16.52 -1.91 -1.51
CA LYS A 135 15.83 -0.69 -1.03
C LYS A 135 16.06 0.50 -1.96
N GLU A 136 17.31 0.71 -2.40
CA GLU A 136 17.67 1.78 -3.33
C GLU A 136 16.98 1.59 -4.68
N VAL A 137 16.99 0.37 -5.22
CA VAL A 137 16.31 0.05 -6.47
C VAL A 137 14.79 0.23 -6.36
N MET A 138 14.19 -0.15 -5.22
CA MET A 138 12.77 0.09 -4.95
C MET A 138 12.47 1.59 -4.86
N LYS A 139 13.30 2.37 -4.15
CA LYS A 139 13.16 3.82 -4.05
C LYS A 139 13.23 4.48 -5.42
N GLU A 140 14.26 4.18 -6.23
CA GLU A 140 14.38 4.69 -7.60
C GLU A 140 13.16 4.31 -8.46
N THR A 141 12.65 3.09 -8.27
CA THR A 141 11.47 2.60 -8.98
C THR A 141 10.21 3.39 -8.61
N MET A 142 10.01 3.68 -7.33
CA MET A 142 8.86 4.46 -6.87
C MET A 142 8.95 5.93 -7.32
N GLU A 143 10.14 6.53 -7.27
CA GLU A 143 10.39 7.88 -7.76
C GLU A 143 10.08 8.00 -9.26
N GLU A 144 10.58 7.07 -10.08
CA GLU A 144 10.29 7.04 -11.53
C GLU A 144 8.82 6.72 -11.83
N ALA A 145 8.18 5.84 -11.06
CA ALA A 145 6.77 5.53 -11.23
C ALA A 145 5.85 6.69 -10.83
N ALA A 146 6.24 7.50 -9.86
CA ALA A 146 5.48 8.68 -9.42
C ALA A 146 5.80 9.94 -10.23
N ALA A 147 6.92 9.97 -10.98
CA ALA A 147 7.34 11.12 -11.75
C ALA A 147 6.33 11.49 -12.84
N PHE A 148 6.18 12.80 -13.09
CA PHE A 148 5.40 13.27 -14.21
C PHE A 148 6.07 12.86 -15.52
N ASN A 149 5.39 12.01 -16.30
CA ASN A 149 5.88 11.55 -17.60
C ASN A 149 5.14 12.26 -18.75
N LEU A 150 5.89 12.97 -19.59
CA LEU A 150 5.33 13.67 -20.77
C LEU A 150 4.59 12.71 -21.71
N GLY A 151 5.07 11.49 -21.89
CA GLY A 151 4.45 10.48 -22.75
C GLY A 151 3.05 10.05 -22.31
N ASP A 152 2.74 10.18 -21.02
CA ASP A 152 1.41 9.85 -20.48
C ASP A 152 0.36 10.94 -20.77
N TYR A 153 0.80 12.18 -21.06
CA TYR A 153 -0.07 13.32 -21.32
C TYR A 153 0.02 13.83 -22.76
N PHE A 154 1.11 13.52 -23.45
CA PHE A 154 1.35 13.81 -24.86
C PHE A 154 1.76 12.51 -25.57
N PRO A 155 0.80 11.61 -25.90
CA PRO A 155 1.12 10.27 -26.42
C PRO A 155 1.99 10.25 -27.68
N TYR A 156 1.94 11.32 -28.50
CA TYR A 156 2.77 11.47 -29.71
C TYR A 156 4.24 11.75 -29.41
N LEU A 157 4.59 12.20 -28.19
CA LEU A 157 5.97 12.42 -27.75
C LEU A 157 6.61 11.19 -27.07
N ARG A 158 5.82 10.17 -26.78
CA ARG A 158 6.26 8.98 -26.01
C ARG A 158 7.51 8.33 -26.62
N GLY A 159 7.55 8.17 -27.94
CA GLY A 159 8.69 7.55 -28.62
C GLY A 159 10.00 8.31 -28.55
N LEU A 160 9.97 9.60 -28.17
CA LEU A 160 11.17 10.45 -28.12
C LEU A 160 11.93 10.36 -26.79
N ASP A 161 11.30 9.79 -25.74
CA ASP A 161 11.89 9.67 -24.38
C ASP A 161 12.63 10.93 -23.90
N LEU A 162 11.99 12.12 -24.05
CA LEU A 162 12.60 13.42 -23.78
C LEU A 162 13.13 13.59 -22.36
N GLN A 163 12.54 12.85 -21.40
CA GLN A 163 12.93 12.89 -19.99
C GLN A 163 13.91 11.76 -19.63
N GLY A 164 14.21 10.83 -20.53
CA GLY A 164 15.02 9.63 -20.27
C GLY A 164 14.36 8.61 -19.34
N SER A 165 13.09 8.81 -19.00
CA SER A 165 12.33 7.96 -18.07
C SER A 165 12.15 6.55 -18.61
N ALA A 166 11.83 6.38 -19.90
CA ALA A 166 11.70 5.06 -20.51
C ALA A 166 13.01 4.25 -20.44
N ARG A 167 14.16 4.90 -20.61
CA ARG A 167 15.48 4.23 -20.46
C ARG A 167 15.74 3.81 -19.03
N ARG A 168 15.46 4.66 -18.01
CA ARG A 168 15.62 4.31 -16.60
C ARG A 168 14.66 3.18 -16.20
N LEU A 169 13.39 3.29 -16.54
CA LEU A 169 12.39 2.24 -16.29
C LEU A 169 12.76 0.90 -16.92
N LYS A 170 13.31 0.91 -18.14
CA LYS A 170 13.80 -0.30 -18.81
C LYS A 170 15.02 -0.90 -18.10
N LYS A 171 15.92 -0.08 -17.54
CA LYS A 171 17.04 -0.55 -16.70
C LYS A 171 16.48 -1.23 -15.43
N LEU A 172 15.60 -0.56 -14.70
CA LEU A 172 14.98 -1.06 -13.48
C LEU A 172 14.20 -2.37 -13.71
N SER A 173 13.36 -2.39 -14.76
CA SER A 173 12.61 -3.59 -15.15
C SER A 173 13.52 -4.81 -15.38
N LYS A 174 14.68 -4.63 -16.03
CA LYS A 174 15.64 -5.72 -16.22
C LYS A 174 16.30 -6.18 -14.92
N ILE A 175 16.52 -5.27 -13.96
CA ILE A 175 17.06 -5.62 -12.65
C ILE A 175 16.04 -6.49 -11.91
N PHE A 176 14.78 -6.05 -11.83
CA PHE A 176 13.71 -6.80 -11.19
C PHE A 176 13.43 -8.13 -11.88
N ASP A 177 13.40 -8.15 -13.21
CA ASP A 177 13.15 -9.39 -13.95
C ASP A 177 14.18 -10.47 -13.61
N ARG A 178 15.48 -10.12 -13.63
CA ARG A 178 16.56 -11.05 -13.25
C ARG A 178 16.50 -11.47 -11.78
N PHE A 179 16.14 -10.54 -10.90
CA PHE A 179 16.03 -10.82 -9.47
C PHE A 179 14.89 -11.80 -9.19
N VAL A 180 13.69 -11.50 -9.70
CA VAL A 180 12.53 -12.37 -9.47
C VAL A 180 12.67 -13.71 -10.18
N GLU A 181 13.28 -13.75 -11.38
CA GLU A 181 13.55 -15.00 -12.09
C GLU A 181 14.47 -15.92 -11.26
N ARG A 182 15.55 -15.38 -10.69
CA ARG A 182 16.44 -16.14 -9.79
C ARG A 182 15.69 -16.71 -8.59
N ILE A 183 14.80 -15.90 -7.98
CA ILE A 183 13.99 -16.36 -6.85
C ILE A 183 13.07 -17.51 -7.26
N ILE A 184 12.40 -17.38 -8.40
CA ILE A 184 11.53 -18.43 -8.93
C ILE A 184 12.33 -19.70 -9.18
N ASP A 185 13.51 -19.59 -9.79
CA ASP A 185 14.38 -20.75 -10.06
C ASP A 185 14.86 -21.42 -8.76
N ASP A 186 15.26 -20.62 -7.75
CA ASP A 186 15.60 -21.13 -6.41
C ASP A 186 14.42 -21.91 -5.78
N HIS A 187 13.17 -21.41 -5.95
CA HIS A 187 11.97 -22.08 -5.45
C HIS A 187 11.70 -23.40 -6.17
N VAL A 188 11.87 -23.43 -7.48
CA VAL A 188 11.72 -24.66 -8.29
C VAL A 188 12.76 -25.71 -7.89
N GLN A 189 14.03 -25.32 -7.71
CA GLN A 189 15.11 -26.26 -7.36
C GLN A 189 14.94 -26.82 -5.94
N ASN A 190 14.52 -26.00 -4.98
CA ASN A 190 14.43 -26.39 -3.58
C ASN A 190 13.04 -26.90 -3.15
N LYS A 191 12.16 -27.22 -4.11
CA LYS A 191 10.77 -27.64 -3.87
C LYS A 191 10.64 -28.83 -2.89
N LYS A 192 11.61 -29.77 -2.89
CA LYS A 192 11.61 -30.96 -2.02
C LYS A 192 11.90 -30.63 -0.54
N GLU A 193 12.70 -29.61 -0.27
CA GLU A 193 13.08 -29.23 1.10
C GLU A 193 12.03 -28.36 1.80
N LYS A 194 11.12 -27.75 1.02
CA LYS A 194 10.14 -26.78 1.49
C LYS A 194 8.80 -27.35 1.98
N GLN A 195 8.61 -28.67 1.91
CA GLN A 195 7.34 -29.31 2.35
C GLN A 195 6.98 -29.07 3.85
N GLN A 196 7.90 -28.53 4.65
CA GLN A 196 7.71 -28.24 6.08
C GLN A 196 7.55 -26.75 6.42
N ARG A 197 7.62 -25.81 5.46
CA ARG A 197 7.47 -24.38 5.71
C ARG A 197 6.12 -23.86 5.23
N SER A 198 5.63 -22.78 5.82
CA SER A 198 4.45 -22.06 5.28
C SER A 198 4.79 -21.57 3.86
N GLN A 199 3.90 -21.88 2.92
CA GLN A 199 4.07 -21.48 1.53
C GLN A 199 4.05 -19.95 1.42
N ASP A 200 5.10 -19.37 0.86
CA ASP A 200 5.16 -17.96 0.49
C ASP A 200 4.35 -17.67 -0.79
N PHE A 201 4.38 -16.41 -1.25
CA PHE A 201 3.60 -16.03 -2.43
C PHE A 201 4.18 -16.62 -3.72
N VAL A 202 5.51 -16.80 -3.82
CA VAL A 202 6.12 -17.48 -4.96
C VAL A 202 5.63 -18.91 -5.05
N ASP A 203 5.69 -19.67 -3.94
CA ASP A 203 5.22 -21.06 -3.89
C ASP A 203 3.75 -21.17 -4.30
N THR A 204 2.91 -20.26 -3.79
CA THR A 204 1.47 -20.22 -4.11
C THR A 204 1.23 -19.94 -5.59
N MET A 205 1.89 -18.92 -6.16
CA MET A 205 1.71 -18.54 -7.56
C MET A 205 2.26 -19.60 -8.53
N MET A 206 3.37 -20.24 -8.18
CA MET A 206 3.93 -21.35 -8.95
C MET A 206 3.00 -22.57 -8.92
N GLY A 207 2.38 -22.87 -7.76
CA GLY A 207 1.37 -23.93 -7.66
C GLY A 207 0.16 -23.68 -8.55
N ILE A 208 -0.35 -22.45 -8.61
CA ILE A 208 -1.45 -22.06 -9.51
C ILE A 208 -1.03 -22.21 -10.99
N MET A 209 0.19 -21.84 -11.32
CA MET A 209 0.72 -21.98 -12.68
C MET A 209 0.81 -23.47 -13.11
N GLU A 210 1.27 -24.33 -12.22
CA GLU A 210 1.40 -25.76 -12.47
C GLU A 210 0.04 -26.48 -12.54
N SER A 211 -0.93 -26.10 -11.71
CA SER A 211 -2.28 -26.72 -11.71
C SER A 211 -3.15 -26.29 -12.89
N GLY A 212 -2.84 -25.16 -13.53
CA GLY A 212 -3.67 -24.59 -14.60
C GLY A 212 -5.00 -24.00 -14.11
N GLU A 213 -5.21 -23.81 -12.80
CA GLU A 213 -6.47 -23.36 -12.22
C GLU A 213 -6.73 -21.86 -12.36
N ALA A 214 -5.83 -21.09 -12.94
CA ALA A 214 -5.98 -19.65 -13.13
C ALA A 214 -7.14 -19.28 -14.08
N GLY A 215 -7.62 -20.23 -14.92
CA GLY A 215 -8.68 -20.01 -15.89
C GLY A 215 -8.25 -19.23 -17.14
N PHE A 216 -6.96 -19.04 -17.33
CA PHE A 216 -6.33 -18.45 -18.52
C PHE A 216 -4.89 -18.93 -18.63
N ASP A 217 -4.22 -18.66 -19.77
CA ASP A 217 -2.81 -18.98 -19.96
C ASP A 217 -1.92 -18.20 -18.97
N PHE A 218 -1.62 -18.82 -17.83
CA PHE A 218 -0.92 -18.23 -16.70
C PHE A 218 0.55 -18.68 -16.72
N ASP A 219 1.44 -17.76 -17.03
CA ASP A 219 2.87 -18.00 -17.18
C ASP A 219 3.73 -17.24 -16.14
N ARG A 220 5.06 -17.46 -16.17
CA ARG A 220 6.01 -16.79 -15.29
C ARG A 220 5.95 -15.26 -15.34
N ARG A 221 5.55 -14.64 -16.48
CA ARG A 221 5.40 -13.18 -16.57
C ARG A 221 4.30 -12.67 -15.67
N HIS A 222 3.21 -13.44 -15.57
CA HIS A 222 2.11 -13.12 -14.67
C HIS A 222 2.51 -13.26 -13.20
N VAL A 223 3.26 -14.33 -12.87
CA VAL A 223 3.85 -14.50 -11.53
C VAL A 223 4.71 -13.29 -11.19
N LYS A 224 5.68 -12.95 -12.05
CA LYS A 224 6.59 -11.82 -11.83
C LYS A 224 5.87 -10.48 -11.68
N ALA A 225 4.84 -10.21 -12.50
CA ALA A 225 4.04 -8.99 -12.42
C ALA A 225 3.33 -8.85 -11.06
N VAL A 226 2.76 -9.95 -10.55
CA VAL A 226 2.07 -9.96 -9.25
C VAL A 226 3.08 -9.82 -8.10
N LEU A 227 4.19 -10.55 -8.14
CA LEU A 227 5.20 -10.46 -7.08
C LEU A 227 5.77 -9.04 -6.97
N LEU A 228 5.99 -8.37 -8.10
CA LEU A 228 6.44 -6.99 -8.10
C LEU A 228 5.35 -6.03 -7.55
N ASP A 229 4.08 -6.24 -7.91
CA ASP A 229 2.97 -5.48 -7.32
C ASP A 229 2.92 -5.66 -5.78
N MET A 230 3.13 -6.89 -5.29
CA MET A 230 3.12 -7.15 -3.84
C MET A 230 4.28 -6.46 -3.12
N LEU A 231 5.47 -6.42 -3.72
CA LEU A 231 6.61 -5.67 -3.18
C LEU A 231 6.33 -4.18 -3.13
N ILE A 232 5.98 -3.58 -4.28
CA ILE A 232 5.72 -2.15 -4.40
C ILE A 232 4.62 -1.71 -3.44
N ALA A 233 3.52 -2.45 -3.38
CA ALA A 233 2.37 -2.08 -2.55
C ALA A 233 2.60 -2.33 -1.05
N GLY A 234 3.37 -3.36 -0.68
CA GLY A 234 3.50 -3.81 0.71
C GLY A 234 4.57 -3.07 1.50
N MET A 235 5.66 -2.62 0.86
CA MET A 235 6.80 -2.04 1.57
C MET A 235 6.52 -0.62 2.06
N ASP A 236 6.25 0.30 1.15
CA ASP A 236 6.24 1.74 1.48
C ASP A 236 4.90 2.24 2.04
N THR A 237 3.77 1.66 1.59
CA THR A 237 2.46 2.19 2.00
C THR A 237 2.16 1.98 3.48
N SER A 238 2.48 0.80 4.00
CA SER A 238 2.32 0.51 5.43
C SER A 238 3.32 1.31 6.26
N ALA A 239 4.58 1.43 5.81
CA ALA A 239 5.60 2.23 6.48
C ALA A 239 5.17 3.69 6.64
N ALA A 240 4.80 4.35 5.53
CA ALA A 240 4.37 5.74 5.55
C ALA A 240 3.13 5.96 6.42
N THR A 241 2.19 5.00 6.46
CA THR A 241 1.00 5.12 7.32
C THR A 241 1.36 5.03 8.80
N VAL A 242 2.27 4.12 9.19
CA VAL A 242 2.77 4.01 10.58
C VAL A 242 3.53 5.27 10.97
N GLU A 243 4.40 5.78 10.09
CA GLU A 243 5.19 6.99 10.32
C GLU A 243 4.29 8.21 10.56
N TRP A 244 3.28 8.43 9.72
CA TRP A 244 2.30 9.51 9.92
C TRP A 244 1.50 9.32 11.20
N ALA A 245 1.03 8.11 11.50
CA ALA A 245 0.29 7.85 12.72
C ALA A 245 1.14 8.12 13.98
N LEU A 246 2.38 7.65 14.00
CA LEU A 246 3.31 7.90 15.09
C LEU A 246 3.64 9.40 15.24
N SER A 247 3.89 10.09 14.12
CA SER A 247 4.13 11.53 14.10
C SER A 247 2.98 12.33 14.71
N GLU A 248 1.72 11.99 14.34
CA GLU A 248 0.55 12.65 14.92
C GLU A 248 0.35 12.30 16.40
N VAL A 249 0.66 11.08 16.82
CA VAL A 249 0.63 10.68 18.25
C VAL A 249 1.63 11.52 19.05
N ILE A 250 2.89 11.63 18.58
CA ILE A 250 3.93 12.42 19.25
C ILE A 250 3.55 13.91 19.34
N ARG A 251 2.91 14.46 18.30
CA ARG A 251 2.46 15.86 18.26
C ARG A 251 1.26 16.16 19.17
N HIS A 252 0.53 15.12 19.61
CA HIS A 252 -0.68 15.26 20.41
C HIS A 252 -0.61 14.48 21.73
N PRO A 253 0.07 15.01 22.78
CA PRO A 253 0.27 14.32 24.06
C PRO A 253 -1.01 13.83 24.75
N ALA A 254 -2.14 14.53 24.53
CA ALA A 254 -3.45 14.10 25.04
C ALA A 254 -3.94 12.80 24.36
N VAL A 255 -3.66 12.64 23.07
CA VAL A 255 -3.96 11.42 22.31
C VAL A 255 -3.06 10.30 22.79
N THR A 256 -1.74 10.57 22.94
CA THR A 256 -0.78 9.57 23.43
C THR A 256 -1.20 9.00 24.78
N LYS A 257 -1.57 9.85 25.74
CA LYS A 257 -2.04 9.41 27.08
C LYS A 257 -3.29 8.54 27.02
N LYS A 258 -4.24 8.84 26.12
CA LYS A 258 -5.43 8.01 25.93
C LYS A 258 -5.10 6.66 25.31
N LEU A 259 -4.20 6.64 24.33
CA LEU A 259 -3.71 5.40 23.73
C LEU A 259 -2.99 4.53 24.74
N GLN A 260 -2.07 5.09 25.52
CA GLN A 260 -1.33 4.36 26.55
C GLN A 260 -2.29 3.76 27.59
N ARG A 261 -3.32 4.52 28.01
CA ARG A 261 -4.34 4.01 28.94
C ARG A 261 -5.13 2.86 28.36
N GLU A 262 -5.61 2.97 27.10
CA GLU A 262 -6.30 1.85 26.44
C GLU A 262 -5.42 0.62 26.32
N LEU A 263 -4.14 0.79 25.97
CA LEU A 263 -3.18 -0.29 25.87
C LEU A 263 -2.91 -0.96 27.24
N GLU A 264 -2.76 -0.16 28.30
CA GLU A 264 -2.61 -0.68 29.67
C GLU A 264 -3.86 -1.48 30.11
N GLU A 265 -5.06 -0.96 29.84
CA GLU A 265 -6.31 -1.63 30.20
C GLU A 265 -6.57 -2.93 29.44
N VAL A 266 -6.19 -3.00 28.15
CA VAL A 266 -6.51 -4.15 27.28
C VAL A 266 -5.38 -5.17 27.24
N VAL A 267 -4.12 -4.73 27.27
CA VAL A 267 -2.93 -5.59 27.11
C VAL A 267 -2.25 -5.84 28.46
N GLY A 268 -2.20 -4.82 29.33
CA GLY A 268 -1.40 -4.84 30.56
C GLY A 268 0.04 -4.40 30.31
N LEU A 269 0.74 -4.07 31.38
CA LEU A 269 2.14 -3.53 31.29
C LEU A 269 3.19 -4.63 31.03
N ASP A 270 2.90 -5.87 31.40
CA ASP A 270 3.86 -6.98 31.35
C ASP A 270 3.80 -7.80 30.05
N GLN A 271 2.94 -7.43 29.11
CA GLN A 271 2.72 -8.17 27.87
C GLN A 271 2.99 -7.28 26.64
N THR A 272 3.35 -7.92 25.54
CA THR A 272 3.43 -7.26 24.23
C THR A 272 2.08 -7.28 23.52
N VAL A 273 1.82 -6.27 22.70
CA VAL A 273 0.59 -6.23 21.90
C VAL A 273 0.60 -7.38 20.87
N ASN A 274 -0.51 -8.08 20.75
CA ASN A 274 -0.74 -9.14 19.78
C ASN A 274 -1.91 -8.80 18.86
N GLU A 275 -1.98 -9.41 17.69
CA GLU A 275 -3.09 -9.19 16.74
C GLU A 275 -4.48 -9.51 17.35
N SER A 276 -4.55 -10.43 18.31
CA SER A 276 -5.80 -10.74 19.04
C SER A 276 -6.34 -9.57 19.87
N HIS A 277 -5.49 -8.64 20.30
CA HIS A 277 -5.89 -7.46 21.06
C HIS A 277 -6.53 -6.39 20.17
N LEU A 278 -6.20 -6.36 18.87
CA LEU A 278 -6.61 -5.28 17.94
C LEU A 278 -8.14 -5.08 17.89
N SER A 279 -8.91 -6.15 18.01
CA SER A 279 -10.38 -6.04 18.01
C SER A 279 -10.94 -5.30 19.24
N SER A 280 -10.18 -5.25 20.33
CA SER A 280 -10.53 -4.56 21.58
C SER A 280 -9.94 -3.15 21.69
N LEU A 281 -8.91 -2.83 20.89
CA LEU A 281 -8.23 -1.55 20.87
C LEU A 281 -8.97 -0.55 19.94
N LYS A 282 -10.01 0.09 20.48
CA LYS A 282 -10.89 0.98 19.70
C LYS A 282 -10.23 2.34 19.39
N TYR A 283 -9.51 2.87 20.36
CA TYR A 283 -8.89 4.20 20.19
C TYR A 283 -7.70 4.15 19.25
N ILE A 284 -6.93 3.04 19.23
CA ILE A 284 -5.93 2.77 18.17
C ILE A 284 -6.58 2.83 16.78
N ASP A 285 -7.74 2.18 16.60
CA ASP A 285 -8.46 2.19 15.32
C ASP A 285 -8.86 3.62 14.92
N TYR A 286 -9.33 4.45 15.88
CA TYR A 286 -9.65 5.85 15.62
C TYR A 286 -8.42 6.67 15.23
N VAL A 287 -7.29 6.49 15.89
CA VAL A 287 -6.02 7.16 15.57
C VAL A 287 -5.56 6.80 14.17
N VAL A 288 -5.58 5.52 13.81
CA VAL A 288 -5.19 5.07 12.46
C VAL A 288 -6.12 5.61 11.38
N ARG A 289 -7.44 5.61 11.60
CA ARG A 289 -8.42 6.20 10.65
C ARG A 289 -8.18 7.70 10.49
N GLU A 290 -7.94 8.42 11.57
CA GLU A 290 -7.72 9.87 11.53
C GLU A 290 -6.39 10.21 10.83
N SER A 291 -5.36 9.42 11.09
CA SER A 291 -4.09 9.54 10.36
C SER A 291 -4.28 9.32 8.86
N MET A 292 -4.99 8.26 8.45
CA MET A 292 -5.28 8.01 7.03
C MET A 292 -6.18 9.07 6.39
N ARG A 293 -7.07 9.72 7.16
CA ARG A 293 -7.90 10.83 6.69
C ARG A 293 -7.05 12.05 6.36
N LEU A 294 -6.14 12.42 7.26
CA LEU A 294 -5.27 13.59 7.08
C LEU A 294 -4.08 13.29 6.15
N HIS A 295 -3.52 12.09 6.23
CA HIS A 295 -2.31 11.71 5.52
C HIS A 295 -2.53 10.46 4.65
N PRO A 296 -3.43 10.51 3.65
CA PRO A 296 -3.64 9.37 2.78
C PRO A 296 -2.38 9.11 1.96
N VAL A 297 -1.81 7.92 2.07
CA VAL A 297 -0.59 7.53 1.32
C VAL A 297 -0.85 7.50 -0.19
N GLY A 298 -2.08 7.16 -0.60
CA GLY A 298 -2.55 7.30 -1.98
C GLY A 298 -3.44 8.53 -2.14
N PRO A 299 -2.88 9.77 -2.23
CA PRO A 299 -3.68 11.01 -2.23
C PRO A 299 -4.55 11.17 -3.47
N LEU A 300 -4.20 10.51 -4.58
CA LEU A 300 -4.90 10.54 -5.86
C LEU A 300 -5.16 9.12 -6.37
N LEU A 301 -6.44 8.77 -6.57
CA LEU A 301 -6.82 7.52 -7.24
C LEU A 301 -7.04 7.80 -8.73
N ILE A 302 -6.35 7.03 -9.58
CA ILE A 302 -6.33 7.27 -11.03
C ILE A 302 -7.28 6.27 -11.71
N HIS A 303 -8.24 6.77 -12.47
CA HIS A 303 -9.19 5.99 -13.26
C HIS A 303 -9.27 6.50 -14.71
N GLU A 304 -9.84 5.70 -15.61
CA GLU A 304 -10.09 6.06 -17.01
C GLU A 304 -11.46 5.58 -17.45
N GLY A 305 -12.18 6.44 -18.18
CA GLY A 305 -13.46 6.10 -18.81
C GLY A 305 -13.30 5.12 -19.97
N MET A 306 -14.05 4.01 -19.95
CA MET A 306 -14.03 2.99 -21.00
C MET A 306 -14.91 3.32 -22.20
N GLU A 307 -15.92 4.16 -22.00
CA GLU A 307 -16.90 4.59 -23.01
C GLU A 307 -17.36 6.02 -22.74
N ASP A 308 -18.05 6.61 -23.71
CA ASP A 308 -18.73 7.89 -23.51
C ASP A 308 -19.90 7.69 -22.54
N CYS A 309 -20.06 8.60 -21.58
CA CYS A 309 -21.15 8.54 -20.63
C CYS A 309 -21.58 9.92 -20.17
N GLU A 310 -22.74 9.97 -19.53
CA GLU A 310 -23.23 11.17 -18.85
C GLU A 310 -23.16 10.97 -17.32
N VAL A 311 -22.54 11.91 -16.63
CA VAL A 311 -22.46 11.90 -15.18
C VAL A 311 -22.99 13.23 -14.67
N ASN A 312 -24.13 13.21 -13.98
CA ASN A 312 -24.78 14.38 -13.39
C ASN A 312 -24.98 15.53 -14.41
N GLY A 313 -25.45 15.21 -15.62
CA GLY A 313 -25.70 16.17 -16.71
C GLY A 313 -24.47 16.61 -17.50
N PHE A 314 -23.28 16.08 -17.17
CA PHE A 314 -22.05 16.36 -17.89
C PHE A 314 -21.67 15.19 -18.81
N HIS A 315 -21.46 15.49 -20.08
CA HIS A 315 -20.93 14.51 -21.02
C HIS A 315 -19.43 14.27 -20.77
N ILE A 316 -19.07 13.01 -20.57
CA ILE A 316 -17.69 12.57 -20.32
C ILE A 316 -17.27 11.66 -21.46
N GLN A 317 -16.23 12.08 -22.16
CA GLN A 317 -15.67 11.35 -23.29
C GLN A 317 -14.93 10.09 -22.82
N LYS A 318 -15.01 9.03 -23.61
CA LYS A 318 -14.14 7.87 -23.51
C LYS A 318 -12.67 8.28 -23.40
N LYS A 319 -11.91 7.53 -22.59
CA LYS A 319 -10.50 7.81 -22.27
C LYS A 319 -10.26 9.10 -21.47
N SER A 320 -11.30 9.76 -20.98
CA SER A 320 -11.12 10.79 -19.97
C SER A 320 -10.48 10.19 -18.72
N ARG A 321 -9.42 10.82 -18.23
CA ARG A 321 -8.80 10.47 -16.95
C ARG A 321 -9.64 11.03 -15.81
N VAL A 322 -9.84 10.24 -14.76
CA VAL A 322 -10.51 10.67 -13.54
C VAL A 322 -9.53 10.52 -12.39
N LEU A 323 -9.22 11.64 -11.74
CA LEU A 323 -8.37 11.71 -10.56
C LEU A 323 -9.25 11.97 -9.35
N VAL A 324 -9.43 10.96 -8.50
CA VAL A 324 -10.16 11.14 -7.23
C VAL A 324 -9.18 11.61 -6.18
N ASN A 325 -9.37 12.83 -5.71
CA ASN A 325 -8.51 13.51 -4.74
C ASN A 325 -8.90 13.12 -3.31
N VAL A 326 -8.38 11.99 -2.83
CA VAL A 326 -8.62 11.46 -1.48
C VAL A 326 -8.16 12.44 -0.41
N TRP A 327 -7.05 13.15 -0.67
CA TRP A 327 -6.52 14.16 0.24
C TRP A 327 -7.51 15.33 0.45
N ALA A 328 -8.14 15.80 -0.63
CA ALA A 328 -9.16 16.86 -0.54
C ALA A 328 -10.44 16.35 0.13
N ILE A 329 -10.89 15.14 -0.24
CA ILE A 329 -12.07 14.50 0.36
C ILE A 329 -11.92 14.37 1.87
N GLY A 330 -10.74 13.93 2.35
CA GLY A 330 -10.43 13.83 3.78
C GLY A 330 -10.42 15.17 4.51
N ARG A 331 -10.41 16.29 3.78
CA ARG A 331 -10.40 17.67 4.30
C ARG A 331 -11.61 18.50 3.89
N ASP A 332 -12.64 17.86 3.33
CA ASP A 332 -13.87 18.51 2.90
C ASP A 332 -14.65 19.06 4.13
N PRO A 333 -14.86 20.38 4.24
CA PRO A 333 -15.57 20.97 5.39
C PRO A 333 -17.05 20.60 5.45
N ASP A 334 -17.66 20.19 4.34
CA ASP A 334 -19.03 19.72 4.30
C ASP A 334 -19.18 18.30 4.87
N ALA A 335 -18.08 17.52 4.85
CA ALA A 335 -18.05 16.17 5.38
C ALA A 335 -17.44 16.06 6.79
N TRP A 336 -16.55 17.00 7.16
CA TRP A 336 -15.75 16.90 8.37
C TRP A 336 -15.74 18.21 9.17
N THR A 337 -16.16 18.16 10.43
CA THR A 337 -16.01 19.28 11.36
C THR A 337 -14.53 19.49 11.68
N ASN A 338 -14.04 20.74 11.61
CA ASN A 338 -12.64 21.08 11.80
C ASN A 338 -11.70 20.16 10.97
N PRO A 339 -11.82 20.16 9.63
CA PRO A 339 -11.26 19.13 8.78
C PRO A 339 -9.72 19.06 8.79
N LYS A 340 -9.03 20.11 9.21
CA LYS A 340 -7.56 20.19 9.27
C LYS A 340 -6.98 19.76 10.61
N THR A 341 -7.83 19.56 11.63
CA THR A 341 -7.39 19.20 12.99
C THR A 341 -7.36 17.68 13.12
N PHE A 342 -6.28 17.16 13.69
CA PHE A 342 -6.18 15.76 14.08
C PHE A 342 -7.00 15.51 15.34
N SER A 343 -8.07 14.75 15.23
CA SER A 343 -9.00 14.43 16.32
C SER A 343 -9.58 13.02 16.15
N PRO A 344 -8.95 12.00 16.72
CA PRO A 344 -9.45 10.63 16.68
C PRO A 344 -10.88 10.48 17.23
N GLU A 345 -11.26 11.34 18.15
CA GLU A 345 -12.59 11.36 18.79
C GLU A 345 -13.73 11.55 17.81
N ARG A 346 -13.48 12.07 16.60
CA ARG A 346 -14.52 12.18 15.56
C ARG A 346 -15.11 10.83 15.14
N PHE A 347 -14.38 9.74 15.40
CA PHE A 347 -14.84 8.38 15.14
C PHE A 347 -15.60 7.75 16.32
N LEU A 348 -15.64 8.40 17.48
CA LEU A 348 -16.39 7.92 18.63
C LEU A 348 -17.90 7.95 18.31
N GLY A 349 -18.54 6.78 18.36
CA GLY A 349 -19.96 6.62 17.99
C GLY A 349 -20.24 6.76 16.49
N SER A 350 -19.22 6.89 15.65
CA SER A 350 -19.35 6.97 14.19
C SER A 350 -19.20 5.57 13.56
N ASN A 351 -20.00 5.31 12.52
CA ASN A 351 -19.89 4.10 11.69
C ASN A 351 -18.99 4.30 10.47
N VAL A 352 -18.39 5.49 10.29
CA VAL A 352 -17.49 5.77 9.15
C VAL A 352 -16.26 4.89 9.25
N ASP A 353 -15.98 4.10 8.21
CA ASP A 353 -14.84 3.22 8.15
C ASP A 353 -14.01 3.41 6.86
N VAL A 354 -12.86 2.76 6.81
CA VAL A 354 -11.92 2.81 5.68
C VAL A 354 -12.19 1.74 4.60
N ARG A 355 -13.28 0.96 4.73
CA ARG A 355 -13.56 -0.20 3.86
C ARG A 355 -14.22 0.19 2.53
N GLY A 356 -14.29 1.48 2.22
CA GLY A 356 -14.80 1.99 0.94
C GLY A 356 -16.32 2.06 0.84
N ARG A 357 -17.05 2.01 1.96
CA ARG A 357 -18.51 2.23 2.02
C ARG A 357 -18.84 3.70 2.21
N ASP A 358 -17.99 4.42 2.91
CA ASP A 358 -18.12 5.82 3.29
C ASP A 358 -17.21 6.67 2.41
N PHE A 359 -17.77 7.32 1.41
CA PHE A 359 -17.00 8.07 0.40
C PHE A 359 -16.24 9.27 0.95
N GLN A 360 -16.54 9.70 2.17
CA GLN A 360 -15.76 10.71 2.88
C GLN A 360 -14.41 10.16 3.41
N LEU A 361 -14.23 8.82 3.49
CA LEU A 361 -13.00 8.19 3.98
C LEU A 361 -12.64 6.95 3.13
N ILE A 362 -11.90 7.16 2.06
CA ILE A 362 -11.53 6.13 1.09
C ILE A 362 -10.01 6.01 0.87
N PRO A 363 -9.19 5.87 1.93
CA PRO A 363 -7.73 5.79 1.78
C PRO A 363 -7.29 4.54 0.99
N PHE A 364 -8.09 3.48 0.99
CA PHE A 364 -7.88 2.26 0.22
C PHE A 364 -8.65 2.21 -1.11
N GLY A 365 -9.23 3.34 -1.52
CA GLY A 365 -10.17 3.34 -2.63
C GLY A 365 -11.45 2.58 -2.33
N THR A 366 -12.22 2.27 -3.36
CA THR A 366 -13.50 1.55 -3.23
C THR A 366 -13.84 0.80 -4.50
N GLY A 367 -14.88 -0.06 -4.43
CA GLY A 367 -15.43 -0.78 -5.57
C GLY A 367 -14.44 -1.78 -6.20
N ARG A 368 -14.54 -1.93 -7.52
CA ARG A 368 -13.76 -2.93 -8.28
C ARG A 368 -12.26 -2.73 -8.16
N ARG A 369 -11.79 -1.49 -7.99
CA ARG A 369 -10.40 -1.09 -7.87
C ARG A 369 -9.94 -0.81 -6.43
N GLY A 370 -10.77 -1.10 -5.44
CA GLY A 370 -10.38 -1.00 -4.03
C GLY A 370 -9.15 -1.85 -3.71
N CYS A 371 -8.36 -1.44 -2.74
CA CYS A 371 -7.11 -2.12 -2.36
C CYS A 371 -7.35 -3.58 -1.94
N PRO A 372 -6.65 -4.56 -2.53
CA PRO A 372 -6.79 -5.96 -2.10
C PRO A 372 -6.09 -6.23 -0.77
N GLY A 373 -5.06 -5.45 -0.43
CA GLY A 373 -4.27 -5.58 0.80
C GLY A 373 -4.83 -4.84 2.01
N LEU A 374 -6.05 -4.28 1.94
CA LEU A 374 -6.64 -3.48 3.01
C LEU A 374 -6.56 -4.15 4.38
N GLN A 375 -6.96 -5.43 4.47
CA GLN A 375 -6.97 -6.14 5.76
C GLN A 375 -5.54 -6.33 6.30
N LEU A 376 -4.60 -6.74 5.46
CA LEU A 376 -3.20 -6.90 5.83
C LEU A 376 -2.57 -5.57 6.25
N GLY A 377 -2.78 -4.51 5.44
CA GLY A 377 -2.25 -3.18 5.73
C GLY A 377 -2.77 -2.62 7.05
N LEU A 378 -4.08 -2.71 7.31
CA LEU A 378 -4.66 -2.28 8.59
C LEU A 378 -4.07 -3.05 9.76
N THR A 379 -3.96 -4.39 9.65
CA THR A 379 -3.38 -5.22 10.70
C THR A 379 -1.94 -4.81 11.03
N ILE A 380 -1.09 -4.62 10.00
CA ILE A 380 0.30 -4.21 10.20
C ILE A 380 0.37 -2.82 10.85
N VAL A 381 -0.38 -1.85 10.32
CA VAL A 381 -0.36 -0.46 10.83
C VAL A 381 -0.84 -0.39 12.27
N GLN A 382 -2.00 -0.98 12.58
CA GLN A 382 -2.55 -0.97 13.93
C GLN A 382 -1.62 -1.66 14.93
N LEU A 383 -1.07 -2.82 14.56
CA LEU A 383 -0.18 -3.58 15.42
C LEU A 383 1.14 -2.81 15.69
N MET A 384 1.75 -2.23 14.66
CA MET A 384 2.99 -1.47 14.81
C MET A 384 2.79 -0.20 15.64
N VAL A 385 1.73 0.59 15.37
CA VAL A 385 1.44 1.80 16.14
C VAL A 385 1.14 1.45 17.59
N ALA A 386 0.31 0.42 17.83
CA ALA A 386 0.00 -0.04 19.19
C ALA A 386 1.27 -0.47 19.94
N GLN A 387 2.14 -1.25 19.30
CA GLN A 387 3.36 -1.76 19.92
C GLN A 387 4.36 -0.63 20.22
N LEU A 388 4.52 0.31 19.29
CA LEU A 388 5.43 1.45 19.48
C LEU A 388 4.97 2.39 20.59
N VAL A 389 3.66 2.63 20.73
CA VAL A 389 3.10 3.48 21.80
C VAL A 389 3.08 2.75 23.14
N HIS A 390 2.90 1.42 23.12
CA HIS A 390 2.88 0.60 24.34
C HIS A 390 4.26 0.43 24.97
N CYS A 391 5.29 0.31 24.15
CA CYS A 391 6.64 -0.01 24.63
C CYS A 391 7.52 1.19 24.92
N PHE A 392 7.16 2.39 24.44
CA PHE A 392 8.06 3.55 24.48
C PHE A 392 7.31 4.84 24.78
N ASP A 393 7.96 5.70 25.57
CA ASP A 393 7.69 7.12 25.65
C ASP A 393 8.57 7.84 24.61
N TRP A 394 7.92 8.63 23.74
CA TRP A 394 8.58 9.25 22.60
C TRP A 394 8.87 10.71 22.87
N GLU A 395 10.11 11.12 22.64
CA GLU A 395 10.56 12.51 22.67
C GLU A 395 11.26 12.89 21.37
N LEU A 396 11.13 14.14 20.98
CA LEU A 396 11.88 14.66 19.84
C LEU A 396 13.30 15.04 20.28
N PRO A 397 14.30 14.89 19.40
CA PRO A 397 15.64 15.36 19.67
C PRO A 397 15.69 16.86 19.99
N ASP A 398 16.67 17.28 20.81
CA ASP A 398 16.88 18.66 21.15
C ASP A 398 16.93 19.58 19.92
N GLY A 399 16.15 20.66 19.95
CA GLY A 399 16.05 21.64 18.86
C GLY A 399 15.07 21.28 17.73
N MET A 400 14.48 20.08 17.75
CA MET A 400 13.41 19.72 16.80
C MET A 400 12.07 20.17 17.36
N GLN A 401 11.29 20.89 16.57
CA GLN A 401 9.94 21.33 16.94
C GLN A 401 8.90 20.47 16.20
N THR A 402 7.77 20.19 16.87
CA THR A 402 6.58 19.68 16.21
C THR A 402 6.02 20.78 15.31
N GLY A 403 6.37 20.75 14.03
CA GLY A 403 5.94 21.72 13.01
C GLY A 403 4.45 21.72 12.75
#